data_dc1861ffc0544e8185a0a05a11e7d8fd
#
_entry.id   dc1861ffc0544e8185a0a05a11e7d8fd
#
_cell.length_a   1.000
_cell.length_b   1.000
_cell.length_c   1.000
_cell.angle_alpha   90.00
_cell.angle_beta   90.00
_cell.angle_gamma   90.00
#
_symmetry.space_group_name_H-M   'P 1'
#
loop_
_entity.id
_entity.type
_entity.pdbx_description
1 polymer ?
#
loop_
_entity_poly.entity_id
_entity_poly.type
_entity_poly.pdbx_seq_one_letter_code
_entity_poly.pdbx_strand_id
1 'polypeptide(L)'
;HQQVRLDHDKRGIPHDKIDEVIRYDNLWLSLQHQTNQLRQQKNTAARSISAAKKAGDETKAQEILAEVASLGKEISQLENQTQEAIENRDRIRMSIPNILHQEVPNGADESGNTVHSVYGEKPVFEFEPRTHNELIELNKWVDLKRAAKIAGSRFFFLKGDLARLEMALQNYTVDFLRQKGFTFVQPPVMMNRKAYEGVTDLSDFETVMYGVAPDNYYMIATSEHPLTAMYMEETIPEDQLPLKIVGVSPCFRREVGSHGQSDLGIWRVHQFTKIEQIVITKPEESWQMHEELLQNCIDLWNDLQIHYEVVNICTGDMGTVAARKYDLEAWIPG
;
A
#
# COMPACT_ATOMS: atom_id res chain seq x y z
N HIS A 1 -0.19 9.84 -19.89
CA HIS A 1 -1.66 9.75 -19.81
C HIS A 1 -2.25 8.62 -20.66
N GLN A 2 -1.71 8.35 -21.86
CA GLN A 2 -2.29 7.35 -22.78
C GLN A 2 -2.25 5.93 -22.17
N GLN A 3 -1.11 5.52 -21.60
CA GLN A 3 -1.00 4.21 -20.94
C GLN A 3 -2.00 4.06 -19.79
N VAL A 4 -2.14 5.06 -18.92
CA VAL A 4 -3.08 5.05 -17.81
C VAL A 4 -4.53 4.90 -18.28
N ARG A 5 -4.91 5.54 -19.39
CA ARG A 5 -6.25 5.38 -19.98
C ARG A 5 -6.47 3.95 -20.49
N LEU A 6 -5.49 3.37 -21.18
CA LEU A 6 -5.56 1.99 -21.66
C LEU A 6 -5.71 0.99 -20.48
N ASP A 7 -5.02 1.25 -19.37
CA ASP A 7 -5.10 0.40 -18.18
C ASP A 7 -6.44 0.59 -17.44
N HIS A 8 -7.01 1.81 -17.44
CA HIS A 8 -8.38 2.04 -16.98
C HIS A 8 -9.40 1.27 -17.82
N ASP A 9 -9.26 1.28 -19.16
CA ASP A 9 -10.13 0.51 -20.05
C ASP A 9 -10.08 -0.99 -19.73
N LYS A 10 -8.88 -1.53 -19.51
CA LYS A 10 -8.70 -2.94 -19.08
C LYS A 10 -9.32 -3.26 -17.72
N ARG A 11 -9.34 -2.29 -16.80
CA ARG A 11 -9.95 -2.44 -15.48
C ARG A 11 -11.45 -2.12 -15.47
N GLY A 12 -12.03 -1.66 -16.59
CA GLY A 12 -13.42 -1.19 -16.66
C GLY A 12 -13.69 0.09 -15.85
N ILE A 13 -12.66 0.94 -15.65
CA ILE A 13 -12.75 2.15 -14.83
C ILE A 13 -12.92 3.39 -15.74
N PRO A 14 -13.84 4.31 -15.43
CA PRO A 14 -14.00 5.57 -16.17
C PRO A 14 -12.74 6.45 -16.13
N HIS A 15 -12.60 7.34 -17.14
CA HIS A 15 -11.45 8.24 -17.25
C HIS A 15 -11.59 9.55 -16.48
N ASP A 16 -12.72 9.80 -15.83
CA ASP A 16 -13.05 11.09 -15.18
C ASP A 16 -11.96 11.57 -14.22
N LYS A 17 -11.43 10.67 -13.39
CA LYS A 17 -10.34 11.00 -12.47
C LYS A 17 -9.06 11.41 -13.18
N ILE A 18 -8.75 10.79 -14.32
CA ILE A 18 -7.57 11.15 -15.13
C ILE A 18 -7.75 12.56 -15.69
N ASP A 19 -8.93 12.88 -16.21
CA ASP A 19 -9.25 14.20 -16.74
C ASP A 19 -9.21 15.27 -15.67
N GLU A 20 -9.69 14.96 -14.45
CA GLU A 20 -9.61 15.86 -13.31
C GLU A 20 -8.15 16.13 -12.88
N VAL A 21 -7.30 15.10 -12.81
CA VAL A 21 -5.87 15.27 -12.51
C VAL A 21 -5.21 16.19 -13.54
N ILE A 22 -5.47 15.96 -14.84
CA ILE A 22 -4.94 16.80 -15.92
C ILE A 22 -5.44 18.25 -15.78
N ARG A 23 -6.71 18.45 -15.45
CA ARG A 23 -7.29 19.77 -15.24
C ARG A 23 -6.61 20.51 -14.09
N TYR A 24 -6.44 19.86 -12.93
CA TYR A 24 -5.77 20.47 -11.78
C TYR A 24 -4.28 20.71 -11.99
N ASP A 25 -3.60 19.84 -12.73
CA ASP A 25 -2.19 20.02 -13.09
C ASP A 25 -2.00 21.24 -14.00
N ASN A 26 -2.85 21.39 -15.01
CA ASN A 26 -2.85 22.57 -15.89
C ASN A 26 -3.19 23.86 -15.10
N LEU A 27 -4.14 23.80 -14.18
CA LEU A 27 -4.48 24.92 -13.30
C LEU A 27 -3.28 25.33 -12.43
N TRP A 28 -2.64 24.36 -11.78
CA TRP A 28 -1.44 24.58 -10.97
C TRP A 28 -0.32 25.24 -11.79
N LEU A 29 -0.01 24.73 -12.98
CA LEU A 29 1.00 25.32 -13.87
C LEU A 29 0.67 26.77 -14.24
N SER A 30 -0.59 27.05 -14.57
CA SER A 30 -1.05 28.40 -14.89
C SER A 30 -0.90 29.36 -13.72
N LEU A 31 -1.37 28.96 -12.52
CA LEU A 31 -1.27 29.76 -11.30
C LEU A 31 0.18 30.00 -10.89
N GLN A 32 1.05 28.99 -11.03
CA GLN A 32 2.48 29.14 -10.77
C GLN A 32 3.14 30.15 -11.70
N HIS A 33 2.77 30.09 -13.01
CA HIS A 33 3.27 31.06 -13.99
C HIS A 33 2.83 32.49 -13.64
N GLN A 34 1.56 32.70 -13.32
CA GLN A 34 1.01 34.00 -12.91
C GLN A 34 1.70 34.54 -11.64
N THR A 35 1.86 33.67 -10.62
CA THR A 35 2.56 34.02 -9.38
C THR A 35 3.99 34.48 -9.64
N ASN A 36 4.72 33.79 -10.52
CA ASN A 36 6.09 34.16 -10.90
C ASN A 36 6.15 35.50 -11.63
N GLN A 37 5.19 35.78 -12.51
CA GLN A 37 5.08 37.08 -13.19
C GLN A 37 4.83 38.22 -12.18
N LEU A 38 3.89 38.05 -11.26
CA LEU A 38 3.61 39.07 -10.24
C LEU A 38 4.79 39.28 -9.29
N ARG A 39 5.50 38.20 -8.91
CA ARG A 39 6.74 38.32 -8.13
C ARG A 39 7.81 39.13 -8.86
N GLN A 40 7.96 38.94 -10.20
CA GLN A 40 8.87 39.71 -11.01
C GLN A 40 8.45 41.21 -11.05
N GLN A 41 7.15 41.49 -11.25
CA GLN A 41 6.62 42.85 -11.24
C GLN A 41 6.86 43.54 -9.87
N LYS A 42 6.52 42.83 -8.78
CA LYS A 42 6.76 43.30 -7.41
C LYS A 42 8.23 43.62 -7.16
N ASN A 43 9.15 42.77 -7.59
CA ASN A 43 10.59 43.01 -7.46
C ASN A 43 11.06 44.23 -8.25
N THR A 44 10.51 44.42 -9.47
CA THR A 44 10.81 45.60 -10.30
C THR A 44 10.29 46.87 -9.68
N ALA A 45 9.03 46.88 -9.22
CA ALA A 45 8.44 48.03 -8.52
C ALA A 45 9.21 48.35 -7.24
N ALA A 46 9.59 47.36 -6.44
CA ALA A 46 10.35 47.53 -5.21
C ALA A 46 11.73 48.20 -5.45
N ARG A 47 12.40 47.89 -6.57
CA ARG A 47 13.65 48.57 -6.95
C ARG A 47 13.43 50.06 -7.28
N SER A 48 12.28 50.40 -7.88
CA SER A 48 11.92 51.77 -8.25
C SER A 48 11.63 52.67 -7.03
N ILE A 49 11.25 52.10 -5.88
CA ILE A 49 11.06 52.85 -4.63
C ILE A 49 12.36 53.55 -4.21
N SER A 50 13.49 52.83 -4.27
CA SER A 50 14.79 53.40 -3.88
C SER A 50 15.21 54.56 -4.81
N ALA A 51 14.86 54.50 -6.09
CA ALA A 51 15.12 55.55 -7.08
C ALA A 51 14.25 56.80 -6.81
N ALA A 52 12.93 56.61 -6.54
CA ALA A 52 11.99 57.69 -6.23
C ALA A 52 12.38 58.42 -4.95
N LYS A 53 12.74 57.68 -3.89
CA LYS A 53 13.21 58.28 -2.63
C LYS A 53 14.51 59.05 -2.80
N LYS A 54 15.47 58.59 -3.59
CA LYS A 54 16.70 59.34 -3.87
C LYS A 54 16.46 60.61 -4.67
N ALA A 55 15.42 60.64 -5.52
CA ALA A 55 15.01 61.80 -6.30
C ALA A 55 14.17 62.84 -5.48
N GLY A 56 13.82 62.53 -4.22
CA GLY A 56 12.97 63.37 -3.36
C GLY A 56 11.49 63.34 -3.75
N ASP A 57 11.04 62.42 -4.58
CA ASP A 57 9.65 62.28 -5.03
C ASP A 57 8.88 61.34 -4.08
N GLU A 58 8.45 61.91 -2.95
CA GLU A 58 7.72 61.13 -1.94
C GLU A 58 6.35 60.63 -2.39
N THR A 59 5.65 61.42 -3.24
CA THR A 59 4.34 61.03 -3.79
C THR A 59 4.46 59.76 -4.61
N LYS A 60 5.41 59.72 -5.52
CA LYS A 60 5.70 58.55 -6.37
C LYS A 60 6.19 57.37 -5.55
N ALA A 61 6.97 57.62 -4.47
CA ALA A 61 7.40 56.54 -3.58
C ALA A 61 6.21 55.88 -2.85
N GLN A 62 5.21 56.70 -2.41
CA GLN A 62 3.98 56.20 -1.79
C GLN A 62 3.08 55.42 -2.77
N GLU A 63 2.94 55.90 -4.02
CA GLU A 63 2.20 55.17 -5.07
C GLU A 63 2.81 53.77 -5.34
N ILE A 64 4.15 53.70 -5.50
CA ILE A 64 4.82 52.43 -5.71
C ILE A 64 4.70 51.49 -4.49
N LEU A 65 4.74 52.04 -3.28
CA LEU A 65 4.51 51.25 -2.05
C LEU A 65 3.11 50.68 -2.01
N ALA A 66 2.09 51.43 -2.42
CA ALA A 66 0.71 50.92 -2.50
C ALA A 66 0.58 49.82 -3.57
N GLU A 67 1.24 50.00 -4.74
CA GLU A 67 1.30 48.95 -5.79
C GLU A 67 1.98 47.68 -5.29
N VAL A 68 3.14 47.77 -4.64
CA VAL A 68 3.86 46.62 -4.06
C VAL A 68 3.03 45.92 -3.01
N ALA A 69 2.26 46.64 -2.20
CA ALA A 69 1.35 46.07 -1.20
C ALA A 69 0.18 45.33 -1.88
N SER A 70 -0.39 45.91 -2.96
CA SER A 70 -1.46 45.25 -3.75
C SER A 70 -0.95 43.98 -4.40
N LEU A 71 0.20 44.02 -5.09
CA LEU A 71 0.85 42.85 -5.69
C LEU A 71 1.15 41.76 -4.63
N GLY A 72 1.55 42.18 -3.42
CA GLY A 72 1.76 41.24 -2.32
C GLY A 72 0.50 40.48 -1.91
N LYS A 73 -0.66 41.15 -1.86
CA LYS A 73 -1.94 40.48 -1.58
C LYS A 73 -2.37 39.53 -2.68
N GLU A 74 -2.20 39.95 -3.94
CA GLU A 74 -2.54 39.13 -5.10
C GLU A 74 -1.65 37.87 -5.19
N ILE A 75 -0.35 38.00 -4.93
CA ILE A 75 0.59 36.88 -4.84
C ILE A 75 0.11 35.89 -3.78
N SER A 76 -0.24 36.36 -2.58
CA SER A 76 -0.71 35.49 -1.50
C SER A 76 -2.01 34.76 -1.85
N GLN A 77 -2.92 35.40 -2.58
CA GLN A 77 -4.14 34.75 -3.06
C GLN A 77 -3.83 33.63 -4.08
N LEU A 78 -2.95 33.93 -5.07
CA LEU A 78 -2.54 32.93 -6.05
C LEU A 78 -1.75 31.78 -5.42
N GLU A 79 -0.93 32.03 -4.41
CA GLU A 79 -0.22 30.99 -3.66
C GLU A 79 -1.20 30.04 -2.95
N ASN A 80 -2.25 30.57 -2.32
CA ASN A 80 -3.30 29.75 -1.70
C ASN A 80 -4.05 28.91 -2.76
N GLN A 81 -4.41 29.51 -3.90
CA GLN A 81 -5.05 28.80 -5.00
C GLN A 81 -4.13 27.71 -5.60
N THR A 82 -2.84 28.01 -5.69
CA THR A 82 -1.82 27.06 -6.16
C THR A 82 -1.74 25.86 -5.23
N GLN A 83 -1.74 26.11 -3.92
CA GLN A 83 -1.73 25.06 -2.91
C GLN A 83 -3.00 24.20 -2.97
N GLU A 84 -4.17 24.81 -3.08
CA GLU A 84 -5.44 24.11 -3.21
C GLU A 84 -5.49 23.25 -4.50
N ALA A 85 -4.97 23.77 -5.62
CA ALA A 85 -4.88 23.01 -6.86
C ALA A 85 -3.99 21.78 -6.75
N ILE A 86 -2.82 21.90 -6.08
CA ILE A 86 -1.91 20.77 -5.80
C ILE A 86 -2.61 19.72 -4.92
N GLU A 87 -3.22 20.13 -3.83
CA GLU A 87 -3.90 19.24 -2.89
C GLU A 87 -5.03 18.43 -3.56
N ASN A 88 -5.84 19.11 -4.37
CA ASN A 88 -6.89 18.45 -5.14
C ASN A 88 -6.32 17.50 -6.19
N ARG A 89 -5.30 17.92 -6.95
CA ARG A 89 -4.61 17.07 -7.92
C ARG A 89 -4.08 15.80 -7.25
N ASP A 90 -3.35 15.94 -6.17
CA ASP A 90 -2.66 14.84 -5.51
C ASP A 90 -3.65 13.88 -4.82
N ARG A 91 -4.71 14.41 -4.22
CA ARG A 91 -5.80 13.60 -3.65
C ARG A 91 -6.46 12.71 -4.71
N ILE A 92 -6.76 13.25 -5.89
CA ILE A 92 -7.38 12.49 -6.98
C ILE A 92 -6.38 11.50 -7.58
N ARG A 93 -5.13 11.93 -7.79
CA ARG A 93 -4.04 11.10 -8.32
C ARG A 93 -3.81 9.86 -7.46
N MET A 94 -3.87 9.98 -6.13
CA MET A 94 -3.72 8.85 -5.19
C MET A 94 -4.82 7.80 -5.31
N SER A 95 -5.96 8.13 -5.90
CA SER A 95 -7.05 7.19 -6.17
C SER A 95 -7.04 6.60 -7.59
N ILE A 96 -6.03 6.92 -8.40
CA ILE A 96 -5.83 6.32 -9.73
C ILE A 96 -5.03 5.02 -9.56
N PRO A 97 -5.53 3.88 -10.04
CA PRO A 97 -4.80 2.63 -9.99
C PRO A 97 -3.44 2.70 -10.70
N ASN A 98 -2.50 1.89 -10.21
CA ASN A 98 -1.19 1.75 -10.82
C ASN A 98 -1.29 1.20 -12.26
N ILE A 99 -0.28 1.51 -13.08
CA ILE A 99 -0.16 0.94 -14.44
C ILE A 99 -0.02 -0.58 -14.37
N LEU A 100 -0.61 -1.25 -15.36
CA LEU A 100 -0.64 -2.70 -15.44
C LEU A 100 0.58 -3.27 -16.18
N HIS A 101 1.12 -4.36 -15.67
CA HIS A 101 2.03 -5.18 -16.45
C HIS A 101 1.29 -5.83 -17.63
N GLN A 102 1.98 -6.03 -18.74
CA GLN A 102 1.37 -6.56 -19.97
C GLN A 102 0.81 -7.98 -19.85
N GLU A 103 1.31 -8.77 -18.92
CA GLU A 103 0.90 -10.16 -18.66
C GLU A 103 -0.23 -10.32 -17.65
N VAL A 104 -0.80 -9.21 -17.16
CA VAL A 104 -1.97 -9.25 -16.28
C VAL A 104 -3.18 -9.72 -17.08
N PRO A 105 -3.88 -10.79 -16.68
CA PRO A 105 -5.07 -11.25 -17.36
C PRO A 105 -6.22 -10.23 -17.28
N ASN A 106 -7.03 -10.14 -18.32
CA ASN A 106 -8.25 -9.34 -18.27
C ASN A 106 -9.37 -10.17 -17.63
N GLY A 107 -10.05 -9.61 -16.63
CA GLY A 107 -11.20 -10.25 -15.98
C GLY A 107 -12.02 -9.21 -15.23
N ALA A 108 -13.30 -9.48 -15.00
CA ALA A 108 -14.19 -8.61 -14.25
C ALA A 108 -14.12 -8.87 -12.74
N ASP A 109 -13.80 -10.09 -12.35
CA ASP A 109 -13.73 -10.57 -10.97
C ASP A 109 -12.75 -11.76 -10.88
N GLU A 110 -12.70 -12.44 -9.73
CA GLU A 110 -11.82 -13.57 -9.45
C GLU A 110 -11.92 -14.73 -10.46
N SER A 111 -13.05 -14.86 -11.16
CA SER A 111 -13.20 -15.90 -12.21
C SER A 111 -12.32 -15.67 -13.44
N GLY A 112 -11.79 -14.46 -13.60
CA GLY A 112 -10.82 -14.08 -14.62
C GLY A 112 -9.36 -14.39 -14.27
N ASN A 113 -9.10 -14.87 -13.05
CA ASN A 113 -7.76 -15.28 -12.63
C ASN A 113 -7.30 -16.51 -13.41
N THR A 114 -6.00 -16.62 -13.64
CA THR A 114 -5.45 -17.73 -14.45
C THR A 114 -4.37 -18.46 -13.66
N VAL A 115 -4.42 -19.81 -13.70
CA VAL A 115 -3.36 -20.62 -13.11
C VAL A 115 -2.07 -20.40 -13.91
N HIS A 116 -1.04 -19.93 -13.23
CA HIS A 116 0.29 -19.73 -13.79
C HIS A 116 1.11 -21.02 -13.74
N SER A 117 1.10 -21.72 -12.61
CA SER A 117 1.82 -22.97 -12.41
C SER A 117 1.26 -23.77 -11.24
N VAL A 118 1.51 -25.08 -11.23
CA VAL A 118 1.08 -26.04 -10.20
C VAL A 118 2.30 -26.73 -9.62
N TYR A 119 2.36 -26.87 -8.32
CA TYR A 119 3.50 -27.46 -7.59
C TYR A 119 3.07 -28.53 -6.60
N GLY A 120 3.96 -29.49 -6.37
CA GLY A 120 3.73 -30.63 -5.50
C GLY A 120 2.70 -31.61 -6.04
N GLU A 121 2.52 -32.73 -5.35
CA GLU A 121 1.51 -33.71 -5.66
C GLU A 121 0.36 -33.62 -4.67
N LYS A 122 -0.87 -33.63 -5.15
CA LYS A 122 -2.04 -33.64 -4.28
C LYS A 122 -2.05 -34.93 -3.45
N PRO A 123 -2.03 -34.84 -2.11
CA PRO A 123 -2.03 -36.04 -1.28
C PRO A 123 -3.25 -36.90 -1.51
N VAL A 124 -3.01 -38.22 -1.64
CA VAL A 124 -4.07 -39.23 -1.74
C VAL A 124 -4.14 -39.94 -0.40
N PHE A 125 -5.31 -39.89 0.24
CA PHE A 125 -5.55 -40.55 1.51
C PHE A 125 -6.38 -41.84 1.30
N GLU A 126 -6.03 -42.93 2.00
CA GLU A 126 -6.84 -44.14 2.08
C GLU A 126 -8.02 -44.02 3.07
N PHE A 127 -8.16 -42.89 3.70
CA PHE A 127 -9.21 -42.54 4.65
C PHE A 127 -9.77 -41.15 4.32
N GLU A 128 -10.94 -40.81 4.83
CA GLU A 128 -11.51 -39.49 4.70
C GLU A 128 -10.75 -38.50 5.62
N PRO A 129 -10.06 -37.50 5.04
CA PRO A 129 -9.28 -36.55 5.83
C PRO A 129 -10.20 -35.65 6.64
N ARG A 130 -9.80 -35.38 7.88
CA ARG A 130 -10.52 -34.47 8.77
C ARG A 130 -10.29 -33.02 8.38
N THR A 131 -11.31 -32.21 8.56
CA THR A 131 -11.20 -30.76 8.43
C THR A 131 -10.29 -30.15 9.51
N HIS A 132 -9.80 -28.94 9.28
CA HIS A 132 -8.99 -28.25 10.28
C HIS A 132 -9.75 -28.04 11.60
N ASN A 133 -11.07 -27.81 11.56
CA ASN A 133 -11.92 -27.68 12.75
C ASN A 133 -11.94 -28.95 13.60
N GLU A 134 -12.14 -30.09 12.96
CA GLU A 134 -12.11 -31.39 13.65
C GLU A 134 -10.74 -31.68 14.27
N LEU A 135 -9.65 -31.30 13.58
CA LEU A 135 -8.29 -31.50 14.07
C LEU A 135 -8.00 -30.62 15.30
N ILE A 136 -8.40 -29.34 15.28
CA ILE A 136 -8.18 -28.44 16.43
C ILE A 136 -9.03 -28.83 17.65
N GLU A 137 -10.23 -29.33 17.45
CA GLU A 137 -11.09 -29.84 18.53
C GLU A 137 -10.53 -31.12 19.13
N LEU A 138 -10.15 -32.09 18.29
CA LEU A 138 -9.60 -33.38 18.73
C LEU A 138 -8.35 -33.20 19.60
N ASN A 139 -7.45 -32.34 19.16
CA ASN A 139 -6.16 -32.12 19.80
C ASN A 139 -6.19 -31.01 20.87
N LYS A 140 -7.28 -30.28 20.98
CA LYS A 140 -7.43 -29.13 21.90
C LYS A 140 -6.34 -28.06 21.72
N TRP A 141 -5.85 -27.92 20.51
CA TRP A 141 -4.79 -26.96 20.16
C TRP A 141 -5.26 -25.50 20.11
N VAL A 142 -6.57 -25.29 19.94
CA VAL A 142 -7.17 -23.96 19.84
C VAL A 142 -8.27 -23.80 20.90
N ASP A 143 -8.40 -22.61 21.48
CA ASP A 143 -9.48 -22.27 22.40
C ASP A 143 -10.24 -21.03 21.91
N LEU A 144 -11.23 -21.28 21.07
CA LEU A 144 -12.11 -20.25 20.53
C LEU A 144 -13.07 -19.70 21.61
N LYS A 145 -13.56 -20.57 22.49
CA LYS A 145 -14.56 -20.20 23.51
C LYS A 145 -14.02 -19.19 24.52
N ARG A 146 -12.80 -19.39 25.00
CA ARG A 146 -12.17 -18.45 25.93
C ARG A 146 -11.72 -17.17 25.21
N ALA A 147 -11.27 -17.24 23.97
CA ALA A 147 -10.95 -16.07 23.17
C ALA A 147 -12.19 -15.21 22.92
N ALA A 148 -13.31 -15.81 22.52
CA ALA A 148 -14.57 -15.11 22.32
C ALA A 148 -15.08 -14.38 23.58
N LYS A 149 -14.82 -14.95 24.74
CA LYS A 149 -15.18 -14.36 26.05
C LYS A 149 -14.46 -13.03 26.33
N ILE A 150 -13.21 -12.87 25.86
CA ILE A 150 -12.37 -11.71 26.20
C ILE A 150 -12.19 -10.73 25.05
N ALA A 151 -12.28 -11.20 23.80
CA ALA A 151 -11.99 -10.40 22.60
C ALA A 151 -13.12 -10.41 21.55
N GLY A 152 -14.10 -11.30 21.70
CA GLY A 152 -15.16 -11.48 20.71
C GLY A 152 -14.92 -12.69 19.79
N SER A 153 -15.81 -12.88 18.82
CA SER A 153 -15.67 -13.93 17.80
C SER A 153 -14.45 -13.70 16.91
N ARG A 154 -14.00 -14.75 16.22
CA ARG A 154 -12.85 -14.70 15.28
C ARG A 154 -11.50 -14.34 15.94
N PHE A 155 -11.40 -14.44 17.27
CA PHE A 155 -10.14 -14.49 18.00
C PHE A 155 -9.92 -15.90 18.52
N PHE A 156 -8.67 -16.26 18.78
CA PHE A 156 -8.31 -17.60 19.24
C PHE A 156 -7.10 -17.57 20.18
N PHE A 157 -6.99 -18.59 21.01
CA PHE A 157 -5.75 -18.94 21.68
C PHE A 157 -5.17 -20.16 21.00
N LEU A 158 -3.94 -20.09 20.51
CA LEU A 158 -3.15 -21.26 20.14
C LEU A 158 -2.52 -21.87 21.40
N LYS A 159 -2.47 -23.19 21.48
CA LYS A 159 -1.96 -23.89 22.63
C LYS A 159 -1.06 -25.07 22.24
N GLY A 160 -0.14 -25.39 23.14
CA GLY A 160 0.69 -26.58 23.02
C GLY A 160 1.53 -26.61 21.76
N ASP A 161 1.53 -27.74 21.07
CA ASP A 161 2.40 -27.97 19.92
C ASP A 161 2.04 -27.11 18.70
N LEU A 162 0.75 -26.75 18.51
CA LEU A 162 0.37 -25.87 17.41
C LEU A 162 0.94 -24.44 17.60
N ALA A 163 0.94 -23.92 18.85
CA ALA A 163 1.57 -22.62 19.13
C ALA A 163 3.09 -22.67 18.91
N ARG A 164 3.73 -23.80 19.23
CA ARG A 164 5.17 -24.00 18.98
C ARG A 164 5.46 -24.15 17.48
N LEU A 165 4.58 -24.83 16.74
CA LEU A 165 4.71 -24.99 15.29
C LEU A 165 4.61 -23.65 14.59
N GLU A 166 3.69 -22.76 14.98
CA GLU A 166 3.59 -21.41 14.44
C GLU A 166 4.90 -20.63 14.64
N MET A 167 5.46 -20.65 15.84
CA MET A 167 6.75 -20.00 16.12
C MET A 167 7.90 -20.62 15.31
N ALA A 168 7.93 -21.95 15.19
CA ALA A 168 8.95 -22.64 14.40
C ALA A 168 8.88 -22.28 12.93
N LEU A 169 7.66 -22.19 12.35
CA LEU A 169 7.42 -21.79 10.98
C LEU A 169 7.87 -20.34 10.72
N GLN A 170 7.60 -19.43 11.66
CA GLN A 170 8.06 -18.04 11.56
C GLN A 170 9.61 -17.97 11.53
N ASN A 171 10.27 -18.64 12.47
CA ASN A 171 11.73 -18.66 12.53
C ASN A 171 12.35 -19.29 11.28
N TYR A 172 11.79 -20.42 10.82
CA TYR A 172 12.24 -21.11 9.61
C TYR A 172 12.16 -20.18 8.40
N THR A 173 11.01 -19.51 8.19
CA THR A 173 10.81 -18.61 7.06
C THR A 173 11.75 -17.40 7.11
N VAL A 174 11.97 -16.82 8.29
CA VAL A 174 12.92 -15.71 8.48
C VAL A 174 14.35 -16.16 8.15
N ASP A 175 14.79 -17.31 8.65
CA ASP A 175 16.14 -17.82 8.40
C ASP A 175 16.33 -18.19 6.93
N PHE A 176 15.33 -18.75 6.28
CA PHE A 176 15.31 -19.04 4.86
C PHE A 176 15.52 -17.76 4.02
N LEU A 177 14.76 -16.67 4.32
CA LEU A 177 14.88 -15.40 3.60
C LEU A 177 16.19 -14.66 3.92
N ARG A 178 16.69 -14.76 5.17
CA ARG A 178 18.01 -14.21 5.52
C ARG A 178 19.15 -14.85 4.72
N GLN A 179 19.09 -16.15 4.45
CA GLN A 179 20.06 -16.84 3.58
C GLN A 179 20.00 -16.33 2.13
N LYS A 180 18.87 -15.78 1.70
CA LYS A 180 18.68 -15.12 0.39
C LYS A 180 19.02 -13.62 0.41
N GLY A 181 19.62 -13.13 1.50
CA GLY A 181 20.11 -11.74 1.63
C GLY A 181 19.10 -10.74 2.18
N PHE A 182 17.97 -11.21 2.72
CA PHE A 182 16.99 -10.31 3.36
C PHE A 182 17.43 -9.91 4.76
N THR A 183 17.28 -8.64 5.09
CA THR A 183 17.46 -8.12 6.46
C THR A 183 16.17 -8.29 7.24
N PHE A 184 16.22 -8.96 8.39
CA PHE A 184 15.08 -9.11 9.27
C PHE A 184 14.77 -7.79 10.00
N VAL A 185 13.54 -7.35 9.92
CA VAL A 185 13.02 -6.15 10.60
C VAL A 185 11.73 -6.49 11.35
N GLN A 186 11.65 -6.11 12.61
CA GLN A 186 10.43 -6.17 13.39
C GLN A 186 9.76 -4.79 13.35
N PRO A 187 8.69 -4.61 12.57
CA PRO A 187 8.06 -3.31 12.39
C PRO A 187 7.17 -2.92 13.58
N PRO A 188 6.84 -1.63 13.75
CA PRO A 188 5.76 -1.22 14.65
C PRO A 188 4.42 -1.79 14.17
N VAL A 189 3.55 -2.13 15.12
CA VAL A 189 2.22 -2.71 14.84
C VAL A 189 1.11 -1.67 14.72
N MET A 190 1.47 -0.39 14.80
CA MET A 190 0.57 0.75 14.62
C MET A 190 1.25 1.80 13.74
N MET A 191 0.47 2.48 12.91
CA MET A 191 0.93 3.56 12.04
C MET A 191 0.01 4.77 12.16
N ASN A 192 0.57 5.98 11.99
CA ASN A 192 -0.22 7.18 11.86
C ASN A 192 -0.88 7.26 10.46
N ARG A 193 -1.92 8.09 10.34
CA ARG A 193 -2.68 8.24 9.10
C ARG A 193 -1.80 8.64 7.91
N LYS A 194 -0.89 9.61 8.07
CA LYS A 194 -0.02 10.11 7.00
C LYS A 194 0.83 9.00 6.38
N ALA A 195 1.41 8.13 7.20
CA ALA A 195 2.20 7.00 6.72
C ALA A 195 1.34 5.97 5.98
N TYR A 196 0.12 5.72 6.45
CA TYR A 196 -0.83 4.83 5.78
C TYR A 196 -1.24 5.35 4.40
N GLU A 197 -1.59 6.62 4.27
CA GLU A 197 -1.96 7.26 3.00
C GLU A 197 -0.86 7.16 1.93
N GLY A 198 0.40 7.02 2.34
CA GLY A 198 1.54 6.85 1.44
C GLY A 198 1.72 5.44 0.89
N VAL A 199 1.11 4.40 1.48
CA VAL A 199 1.38 3.00 1.15
C VAL A 199 0.15 2.20 0.70
N THR A 200 -1.05 2.72 0.92
CA THR A 200 -2.30 2.06 0.49
C THR A 200 -3.40 3.09 0.22
N ASP A 201 -4.41 2.67 -0.53
CA ASP A 201 -5.64 3.46 -0.66
C ASP A 201 -6.49 3.30 0.60
N LEU A 202 -6.54 4.34 1.43
CA LEU A 202 -7.32 4.33 2.67
C LEU A 202 -8.82 4.19 2.43
N SER A 203 -9.35 4.64 1.28
CA SER A 203 -10.77 4.51 0.97
C SER A 203 -11.21 3.04 0.91
N ASP A 204 -10.33 2.17 0.45
CA ASP A 204 -10.57 0.73 0.40
C ASP A 204 -10.28 0.04 1.75
N PHE A 205 -9.30 0.53 2.50
CA PHE A 205 -8.78 -0.13 3.70
C PHE A 205 -9.38 0.36 5.02
N GLU A 206 -9.90 1.59 5.12
CA GLU A 206 -10.36 2.17 6.40
C GLU A 206 -11.49 1.35 7.05
N THR A 207 -12.32 0.68 6.25
CA THR A 207 -13.40 -0.19 6.73
C THR A 207 -12.90 -1.48 7.38
N VAL A 208 -11.72 -1.98 6.95
CA VAL A 208 -11.13 -3.26 7.42
C VAL A 208 -10.08 -3.08 8.50
N MET A 209 -9.64 -1.84 8.78
CA MET A 209 -8.63 -1.54 9.80
C MET A 209 -9.24 -1.27 11.17
N TYR A 210 -8.46 -1.54 12.22
CA TYR A 210 -8.75 -1.12 13.57
C TYR A 210 -8.11 0.24 13.85
N GLY A 211 -8.96 1.26 14.09
CA GLY A 211 -8.51 2.58 14.56
C GLY A 211 -8.26 2.58 16.07
N VAL A 212 -7.25 3.30 16.49
CA VAL A 212 -6.89 3.53 17.90
C VAL A 212 -7.14 4.98 18.25
N ALA A 213 -8.25 5.25 18.94
CA ALA A 213 -8.61 6.57 19.44
C ALA A 213 -8.03 6.79 20.86
N PRO A 214 -7.68 8.03 21.24
CA PRO A 214 -7.83 9.29 20.52
C PRO A 214 -6.63 9.66 19.63
N ASP A 215 -5.56 8.85 19.60
CA ASP A 215 -4.26 9.23 19.05
C ASP A 215 -4.18 9.19 17.51
N ASN A 216 -5.30 8.86 16.84
CA ASN A 216 -5.39 8.79 15.38
C ASN A 216 -4.37 7.82 14.74
N TYR A 217 -4.12 6.69 15.41
CA TYR A 217 -3.36 5.57 14.88
C TYR A 217 -4.28 4.48 14.34
N TYR A 218 -3.70 3.62 13.51
CA TYR A 218 -4.34 2.41 13.00
C TYR A 218 -3.45 1.20 13.31
N MET A 219 -4.06 0.09 13.72
CA MET A 219 -3.37 -1.19 13.80
C MET A 219 -3.05 -1.67 12.39
N ILE A 220 -1.86 -2.25 12.18
CA ILE A 220 -1.45 -2.71 10.86
C ILE A 220 -2.26 -3.94 10.40
N ALA A 221 -2.69 -3.92 9.15
CA ALA A 221 -3.35 -5.05 8.49
C ALA A 221 -2.35 -6.02 7.84
N THR A 222 -1.09 -5.59 7.69
CA THR A 222 0.05 -6.32 7.12
C THR A 222 1.35 -5.61 7.51
N SER A 223 2.44 -6.34 7.68
CA SER A 223 3.78 -5.74 7.85
C SER A 223 4.31 -5.04 6.59
N GLU A 224 3.71 -5.29 5.43
CA GLU A 224 3.98 -4.57 4.19
C GLU A 224 3.89 -3.05 4.39
N HIS A 225 2.84 -2.56 5.05
CA HIS A 225 2.60 -1.13 5.21
C HIS A 225 3.72 -0.41 5.97
N PRO A 226 4.09 -0.79 7.21
CA PRO A 226 5.17 -0.12 7.93
C PRO A 226 6.55 -0.34 7.29
N LEU A 227 6.81 -1.47 6.64
CA LEU A 227 8.08 -1.72 5.97
C LEU A 227 8.24 -0.87 4.71
N THR A 228 7.16 -0.68 3.95
CA THR A 228 7.15 0.20 2.77
C THR A 228 7.27 1.66 3.19
N ALA A 229 6.58 2.07 4.27
CA ALA A 229 6.66 3.43 4.79
C ALA A 229 7.98 3.74 5.53
N MET A 230 8.81 2.74 5.81
CA MET A 230 10.05 2.90 6.58
C MET A 230 10.98 3.98 6.03
N TYR A 231 11.02 4.11 4.70
CA TYR A 231 11.85 5.09 4.00
C TYR A 231 11.06 6.30 3.46
N MET A 232 9.89 6.58 4.05
CA MET A 232 9.06 7.71 3.65
C MET A 232 9.83 9.03 3.77
N GLU A 233 9.76 9.87 2.73
CA GLU A 233 10.43 11.18 2.64
C GLU A 233 11.98 11.10 2.66
N GLU A 234 12.56 9.91 2.41
CA GLU A 234 14.00 9.72 2.30
C GLU A 234 14.43 9.52 0.84
N THR A 235 15.68 9.89 0.55
CA THR A 235 16.34 9.55 -0.71
C THR A 235 17.36 8.44 -0.42
N ILE A 236 17.14 7.27 -1.00
CA ILE A 236 18.02 6.11 -0.83
C ILE A 236 19.17 6.21 -1.83
N PRO A 237 20.44 6.19 -1.38
CA PRO A 237 21.60 6.14 -2.28
C PRO A 237 21.56 4.90 -3.20
N GLU A 238 21.96 5.06 -4.45
CA GLU A 238 21.91 4.00 -5.45
C GLU A 238 22.77 2.78 -5.08
N ASP A 239 23.87 2.98 -4.41
CA ASP A 239 24.80 1.93 -3.94
C ASP A 239 24.23 1.09 -2.79
N GLN A 240 23.09 1.49 -2.19
CA GLN A 240 22.37 0.71 -1.19
C GLN A 240 21.28 -0.18 -1.78
N LEU A 241 20.98 -0.05 -3.06
CA LEU A 241 19.93 -0.83 -3.74
C LEU A 241 20.51 -2.15 -4.32
N PRO A 242 19.74 -3.25 -4.32
CA PRO A 242 18.38 -3.36 -3.77
C PRO A 242 18.38 -3.51 -2.24
N LEU A 243 17.42 -2.88 -1.56
CA LEU A 243 17.14 -3.14 -0.15
C LEU A 243 16.16 -4.32 -0.06
N LYS A 244 16.59 -5.42 0.52
CA LYS A 244 15.79 -6.63 0.74
C LYS A 244 15.44 -6.75 2.22
N ILE A 245 14.16 -6.69 2.55
CA ILE A 245 13.66 -6.66 3.93
C ILE A 245 12.66 -7.79 4.12
N VAL A 246 12.77 -8.52 5.23
CA VAL A 246 11.74 -9.44 5.70
C VAL A 246 11.21 -8.97 7.05
N GLY A 247 9.89 -8.82 7.15
CA GLY A 247 9.21 -8.44 8.39
C GLY A 247 8.29 -9.52 8.92
N VAL A 248 8.21 -9.64 10.24
CA VAL A 248 7.25 -10.49 10.95
C VAL A 248 6.44 -9.61 11.87
N SER A 249 5.12 -9.70 11.79
CA SER A 249 4.25 -8.97 12.70
C SER A 249 2.90 -9.64 12.90
N PRO A 250 2.25 -9.43 14.06
CA PRO A 250 0.81 -9.59 14.16
C PRO A 250 0.12 -8.57 13.22
N CYS A 251 -0.93 -9.02 12.55
CA CYS A 251 -1.76 -8.23 11.65
C CYS A 251 -3.20 -8.25 12.12
N PHE A 252 -3.93 -7.16 11.89
CA PHE A 252 -5.28 -6.97 12.44
C PHE A 252 -6.24 -6.55 11.32
N ARG A 253 -7.28 -7.36 11.12
CA ARG A 253 -8.31 -7.08 10.11
C ARG A 253 -9.70 -7.21 10.70
N ARG A 254 -10.64 -6.35 10.36
CA ARG A 254 -12.03 -6.42 10.82
C ARG A 254 -12.87 -7.47 10.08
N GLU A 255 -12.37 -8.03 8.99
CA GLU A 255 -13.03 -9.06 8.18
C GLU A 255 -14.51 -8.76 7.90
N VAL A 256 -14.81 -7.53 7.50
CA VAL A 256 -16.16 -7.04 7.24
C VAL A 256 -16.69 -7.66 5.93
N GLY A 257 -17.91 -8.22 5.98
CA GLY A 257 -18.58 -8.70 4.76
C GLY A 257 -18.31 -10.16 4.38
N SER A 258 -17.43 -10.88 5.09
CA SER A 258 -17.23 -12.30 4.84
C SER A 258 -18.29 -13.14 5.57
N HIS A 259 -19.05 -13.95 4.84
CA HIS A 259 -20.02 -14.91 5.36
C HIS A 259 -19.85 -16.26 4.65
N GLY A 260 -19.88 -17.39 5.39
CA GLY A 260 -19.85 -18.73 4.82
C GLY A 260 -19.07 -19.76 5.64
N GLN A 261 -18.76 -20.91 5.04
CA GLN A 261 -18.01 -22.00 5.69
C GLN A 261 -16.61 -21.57 6.15
N SER A 262 -16.01 -20.58 5.50
CA SER A 262 -14.72 -20.00 5.88
C SER A 262 -14.75 -19.23 7.21
N ASP A 263 -15.93 -19.00 7.81
CA ASP A 263 -16.06 -18.35 9.12
C ASP A 263 -15.82 -19.29 10.30
N LEU A 264 -15.72 -20.58 10.05
CA LEU A 264 -15.47 -21.57 11.07
C LEU A 264 -13.97 -21.74 11.33
N GLY A 265 -13.62 -21.97 12.61
CA GLY A 265 -12.23 -22.27 13.01
C GLY A 265 -11.31 -21.06 13.02
N ILE A 266 -10.15 -21.18 12.38
CA ILE A 266 -9.08 -20.17 12.39
C ILE A 266 -8.68 -19.66 11.00
N TRP A 267 -9.56 -19.82 10.00
CA TRP A 267 -9.30 -19.33 8.63
C TRP A 267 -9.44 -17.82 8.51
N ARG A 268 -10.55 -17.27 9.01
CA ARG A 268 -10.83 -15.84 8.95
C ARG A 268 -10.87 -15.28 10.36
N VAL A 269 -9.78 -14.69 10.76
CA VAL A 269 -9.54 -14.22 12.12
C VAL A 269 -9.15 -12.75 12.15
N HIS A 270 -9.47 -12.08 13.23
CA HIS A 270 -9.17 -10.65 13.41
C HIS A 270 -7.70 -10.37 13.69
N GLN A 271 -6.97 -11.37 14.16
CA GLN A 271 -5.53 -11.28 14.44
C GLN A 271 -4.82 -12.53 13.94
N PHE A 272 -3.75 -12.34 13.18
CA PHE A 272 -2.89 -13.41 12.67
C PHE A 272 -1.47 -12.90 12.51
N THR A 273 -0.48 -13.79 12.40
CA THR A 273 0.90 -13.43 12.10
C THR A 273 1.16 -13.50 10.61
N LYS A 274 1.86 -12.51 10.07
CA LYS A 274 2.26 -12.46 8.66
C LYS A 274 3.76 -12.22 8.53
N ILE A 275 4.38 -12.88 7.55
CA ILE A 275 5.77 -12.67 7.16
C ILE A 275 5.75 -12.06 5.77
N GLU A 276 6.37 -10.90 5.62
CA GLU A 276 6.39 -10.13 4.39
C GLU A 276 7.80 -9.95 3.85
N GLN A 277 7.96 -10.12 2.55
CA GLN A 277 9.14 -9.77 1.79
C GLN A 277 8.92 -8.41 1.13
N ILE A 278 9.81 -7.45 1.34
CA ILE A 278 9.81 -6.15 0.67
C ILE A 278 11.16 -5.96 -0.01
N VAL A 279 11.13 -5.54 -1.27
CA VAL A 279 12.32 -5.14 -2.00
C VAL A 279 12.14 -3.72 -2.54
N ILE A 280 13.06 -2.83 -2.20
CA ILE A 280 13.17 -1.50 -2.81
C ILE A 280 14.34 -1.58 -3.79
N THR A 281 14.09 -1.32 -5.06
CA THR A 281 15.07 -1.47 -6.13
C THR A 281 14.93 -0.38 -7.19
N LYS A 282 15.84 -0.34 -8.16
CA LYS A 282 15.73 0.52 -9.33
C LYS A 282 14.54 0.13 -10.19
N PRO A 283 13.88 1.08 -10.88
CA PRO A 283 12.71 0.79 -11.72
C PRO A 283 12.95 -0.31 -12.76
N GLU A 284 14.12 -0.32 -13.39
CA GLU A 284 14.51 -1.29 -14.43
C GLU A 284 14.68 -2.72 -13.90
N GLU A 285 14.93 -2.88 -12.60
CA GLU A 285 15.12 -4.19 -11.95
C GLU A 285 13.84 -4.70 -11.27
N SER A 286 12.79 -3.87 -11.18
CA SER A 286 11.61 -4.15 -10.37
C SER A 286 10.88 -5.44 -10.76
N TRP A 287 10.77 -5.72 -12.06
CA TRP A 287 10.12 -6.96 -12.53
C TRP A 287 10.95 -8.21 -12.22
N GLN A 288 12.27 -8.11 -12.33
CA GLN A 288 13.14 -9.21 -11.92
C GLN A 288 13.02 -9.49 -10.42
N MET A 289 12.95 -8.45 -9.60
CA MET A 289 12.76 -8.60 -8.15
C MET A 289 11.38 -9.16 -7.82
N HIS A 290 10.33 -8.78 -8.55
CA HIS A 290 8.99 -9.35 -8.38
C HIS A 290 8.98 -10.86 -8.62
N GLU A 291 9.63 -11.34 -9.69
CA GLU A 291 9.76 -12.77 -9.96
C GLU A 291 10.65 -13.48 -8.91
N GLU A 292 11.68 -12.81 -8.37
CA GLU A 292 12.50 -13.35 -7.27
C GLU A 292 11.66 -13.53 -5.99
N LEU A 293 10.78 -12.58 -5.66
CA LEU A 293 9.87 -12.69 -4.51
C LEU A 293 8.91 -13.87 -4.67
N LEU A 294 8.36 -14.08 -5.88
CA LEU A 294 7.54 -15.24 -6.18
C LEU A 294 8.35 -16.54 -6.04
N GLN A 295 9.57 -16.58 -6.59
CA GLN A 295 10.43 -17.77 -6.50
C GLN A 295 10.77 -18.11 -5.03
N ASN A 296 10.97 -17.12 -4.18
CA ASN A 296 11.19 -17.35 -2.75
C ASN A 296 9.97 -18.03 -2.09
N CYS A 297 8.76 -17.63 -2.45
CA CYS A 297 7.54 -18.29 -1.96
C CYS A 297 7.44 -19.74 -2.49
N ILE A 298 7.72 -19.94 -3.76
CA ILE A 298 7.74 -21.27 -4.41
C ILE A 298 8.74 -22.20 -3.69
N ASP A 299 9.99 -21.74 -3.50
CA ASP A 299 11.03 -22.52 -2.84
C ASP A 299 10.63 -22.89 -1.41
N LEU A 300 10.11 -21.93 -0.63
CA LEU A 300 9.65 -22.15 0.75
C LEU A 300 8.52 -23.18 0.83
N TRP A 301 7.52 -23.08 -0.05
CA TRP A 301 6.35 -23.96 -0.04
C TRP A 301 6.71 -25.37 -0.55
N ASN A 302 7.65 -25.48 -1.49
CA ASN A 302 8.20 -26.76 -1.91
C ASN A 302 8.98 -27.45 -0.77
N ASP A 303 9.77 -26.71 0.02
CA ASP A 303 10.45 -27.24 1.20
C ASP A 303 9.45 -27.75 2.26
N LEU A 304 8.29 -27.10 2.37
CA LEU A 304 7.19 -27.53 3.24
C LEU A 304 6.35 -28.68 2.65
N GLN A 305 6.65 -29.09 1.41
CA GLN A 305 5.96 -30.18 0.68
C GLN A 305 4.43 -29.96 0.56
N ILE A 306 4.02 -28.71 0.35
CA ILE A 306 2.62 -28.34 0.16
C ILE A 306 2.27 -28.50 -1.32
N HIS A 307 1.07 -29.03 -1.63
CA HIS A 307 0.49 -28.96 -2.97
C HIS A 307 -0.25 -27.64 -3.13
N TYR A 308 0.08 -26.85 -4.16
CA TYR A 308 -0.49 -25.52 -4.39
C TYR A 308 -0.43 -25.11 -5.86
N GLU A 309 -1.21 -24.10 -6.18
CA GLU A 309 -1.19 -23.40 -7.46
C GLU A 309 -0.68 -21.98 -7.26
N VAL A 310 0.04 -21.47 -8.24
CA VAL A 310 0.34 -20.05 -8.39
C VAL A 310 -0.68 -19.47 -9.35
N VAL A 311 -1.41 -18.48 -8.91
CA VAL A 311 -2.49 -17.85 -9.68
C VAL A 311 -2.09 -16.43 -10.06
N ASN A 312 -2.17 -16.10 -11.34
CA ASN A 312 -1.96 -14.76 -11.87
C ASN A 312 -3.29 -14.00 -11.78
N ILE A 313 -3.32 -12.96 -10.97
CA ILE A 313 -4.54 -12.23 -10.63
C ILE A 313 -4.92 -11.27 -11.76
N CYS A 314 -6.18 -11.28 -12.14
CA CYS A 314 -6.71 -10.48 -13.23
C CYS A 314 -7.03 -9.02 -12.83
N THR A 315 -7.32 -8.20 -13.83
CA THR A 315 -7.58 -6.76 -13.66
C THR A 315 -8.74 -6.44 -12.73
N GLY A 316 -9.78 -7.28 -12.66
CA GLY A 316 -10.98 -7.06 -11.84
C GLY A 316 -10.84 -7.50 -10.40
N ASP A 317 -9.86 -8.37 -10.09
CA ASP A 317 -9.56 -8.87 -8.73
C ASP A 317 -8.31 -8.22 -8.13
N MET A 318 -7.62 -7.36 -8.88
CA MET A 318 -6.40 -6.71 -8.47
C MET A 318 -6.67 -5.32 -7.85
N GLY A 319 -6.19 -5.09 -6.64
CA GLY A 319 -6.29 -3.79 -5.98
C GLY A 319 -5.59 -2.65 -6.73
N THR A 320 -5.82 -1.41 -6.26
CA THR A 320 -5.37 -0.18 -6.93
C THR A 320 -3.85 0.00 -6.95
N VAL A 321 -3.14 -0.51 -5.94
CA VAL A 321 -1.68 -0.29 -5.76
C VAL A 321 -0.85 -1.21 -6.65
N ALA A 322 -1.30 -2.45 -6.86
CA ALA A 322 -0.53 -3.46 -7.58
C ALA A 322 -0.49 -3.19 -9.09
N ALA A 323 0.70 -3.35 -9.70
CA ALA A 323 0.90 -3.38 -11.14
C ALA A 323 0.81 -4.81 -11.71
N ARG A 324 1.11 -5.83 -10.91
CA ARG A 324 0.93 -7.26 -11.14
C ARG A 324 0.86 -7.97 -9.79
N LYS A 325 0.08 -9.02 -9.70
CA LYS A 325 -0.10 -9.80 -8.48
C LYS A 325 -0.16 -11.28 -8.80
N TYR A 326 0.51 -12.08 -7.96
CA TYR A 326 0.35 -13.52 -7.87
C TYR A 326 -0.19 -13.88 -6.50
N ASP A 327 -1.05 -14.90 -6.43
CA ASP A 327 -1.43 -15.57 -5.19
C ASP A 327 -0.98 -17.03 -5.24
N LEU A 328 -0.59 -17.58 -4.08
CA LEU A 328 -0.32 -19.00 -3.91
C LEU A 328 -1.49 -19.62 -3.18
N GLU A 329 -2.15 -20.60 -3.82
CA GLU A 329 -3.36 -21.24 -3.32
C GLU A 329 -3.07 -22.68 -2.94
N ALA A 330 -2.95 -22.94 -1.63
CA ALA A 330 -2.70 -24.28 -1.12
C ALA A 330 -3.95 -25.13 -1.15
N TRP A 331 -3.81 -26.37 -1.62
CA TRP A 331 -4.88 -27.34 -1.49
C TRP A 331 -5.03 -27.82 -0.04
N ILE A 332 -6.26 -27.87 0.45
CA ILE A 332 -6.62 -28.29 1.80
C ILE A 332 -7.77 -29.27 1.70
N PRO A 333 -7.73 -30.42 2.45
CA PRO A 333 -8.82 -31.37 2.47
C PRO A 333 -10.04 -30.80 3.23
N GLY A 334 -11.25 -31.06 2.72
CA GLY A 334 -12.54 -30.72 3.34
C GLY A 334 -13.30 -29.59 2.70
#